data_cd214ba95dc4d8b3146c9d23a65794cc
#
_entry.id   cd214ba95dc4d8b3146c9d23a65794cc
#
_cell.length_a   1.000
_cell.length_b   1.000
_cell.length_c   1.000
_cell.angle_alpha   90.00
_cell.angle_beta   90.00
_cell.angle_gamma   90.00
#
_symmetry.space_group_name_H-M   'P 1'
#
loop_
_entity.id
_entity.type
_entity.pdbx_description
1 polymer ?
#
loop_
_entity_poly.entity_id
_entity_poly.type
_entity_poly.pdbx_seq_one_letter_code
_entity_poly.pdbx_strand_id
1 'polypeptide(L)'
;MRLALLACLLSLPLSAADDTSWLQTKGTLIFHDAFDRNETGNGLTGIGNGWESATADRVPQIKQADLDEGIMKIASATKEAGHAAHIHHDAGFADGGVIVRFKFPGLNKAENLVTGFVDRELKDVHAGHLCYATLSQTDLNLSDRKTGSMNLAIKKKRADDAAAKKKPDPVLDALLKKKSQVTPLKANQEWHVYTLVTEGDEMRFSLDGKLIASHRSEGYAHDMKRWFSFLANSTVWIDDVKIYKVR
;
A
#
# COMPACT_ATOMS: atom_id res chain seq x y z
N MET A 1 14.24 26.00 60.74
CA MET A 1 14.23 26.07 59.28
C MET A 1 14.13 24.63 58.70
N ARG A 2 12.97 24.27 58.17
CA ARG A 2 12.78 22.95 57.50
C ARG A 2 12.86 23.20 55.99
N LEU A 3 13.90 22.66 55.36
CA LEU A 3 14.02 22.64 53.91
C LEU A 3 13.04 21.58 53.33
N ALA A 4 12.07 22.02 52.55
CA ALA A 4 11.23 21.14 51.77
C ALA A 4 11.94 20.85 50.41
N LEU A 5 12.33 19.59 50.20
CA LEU A 5 12.85 19.13 48.93
C LEU A 5 11.65 18.94 47.97
N LEU A 6 11.55 19.79 46.97
CA LEU A 6 10.56 19.66 45.88
C LEU A 6 11.11 18.67 44.84
N ALA A 7 10.63 17.42 44.85
CA ALA A 7 10.97 16.44 43.82
C ALA A 7 10.19 16.76 42.55
N CYS A 8 10.87 17.34 41.56
CA CYS A 8 10.33 17.49 40.20
C CYS A 8 10.32 16.12 39.50
N LEU A 9 9.17 15.49 39.48
CA LEU A 9 8.94 14.31 38.62
C LEU A 9 8.92 14.78 37.15
N LEU A 10 10.03 14.61 36.46
CA LEU A 10 10.11 14.72 35.02
C LEU A 10 9.33 13.52 34.42
N SER A 11 8.09 13.75 34.03
CA SER A 11 7.37 12.83 33.18
C SER A 11 8.00 12.83 31.79
N LEU A 12 8.84 11.82 31.49
CA LEU A 12 9.29 11.54 30.13
C LEU A 12 8.04 11.24 29.31
N PRO A 13 7.86 11.88 28.15
CA PRO A 13 6.78 11.50 27.24
C PRO A 13 7.02 10.03 26.84
N LEU A 14 6.05 9.17 27.13
CA LEU A 14 6.03 7.82 26.61
C LEU A 14 5.92 7.98 25.09
N SER A 15 7.05 7.83 24.37
CA SER A 15 7.03 7.79 22.91
C SER A 15 6.15 6.60 22.53
N ALA A 16 5.02 6.86 21.88
CA ALA A 16 4.23 5.80 21.30
C ALA A 16 5.17 4.97 20.38
N ALA A 17 5.17 3.65 20.56
CA ALA A 17 5.96 2.77 19.70
C ALA A 17 5.61 3.10 18.24
N ASP A 18 6.64 3.28 17.40
CA ASP A 18 6.40 3.50 15.98
C ASP A 18 5.73 2.26 15.35
N ASP A 19 5.05 2.44 14.22
CA ASP A 19 4.29 1.36 13.57
C ASP A 19 5.16 0.14 13.22
N THR A 20 6.44 0.33 12.96
CA THR A 20 7.40 -0.74 12.69
C THR A 20 7.63 -1.59 13.95
N SER A 21 7.95 -0.96 15.06
CA SER A 21 8.10 -1.61 16.37
C SER A 21 6.79 -2.24 16.83
N TRP A 22 5.65 -1.59 16.56
CA TRP A 22 4.33 -2.13 16.86
C TRP A 22 4.08 -3.45 16.10
N LEU A 23 4.30 -3.48 14.77
CA LEU A 23 4.16 -4.71 13.97
C LEU A 23 5.10 -5.82 14.45
N GLN A 24 6.36 -5.49 14.72
CA GLN A 24 7.36 -6.47 15.16
C GLN A 24 7.04 -7.05 16.55
N THR A 25 6.38 -6.27 17.41
CA THR A 25 6.03 -6.70 18.77
C THR A 25 4.69 -7.42 18.83
N LYS A 26 3.69 -6.96 18.08
CA LYS A 26 2.31 -7.47 18.13
C LYS A 26 1.99 -8.48 17.05
N GLY A 27 2.72 -8.43 15.94
CA GLY A 27 2.49 -9.29 14.79
C GLY A 27 3.39 -10.53 14.78
N THR A 28 2.93 -11.55 14.09
CA THR A 28 3.74 -12.69 13.68
C THR A 28 4.23 -12.42 12.26
N LEU A 29 5.55 -12.50 12.04
CA LEU A 29 6.13 -12.45 10.70
C LEU A 29 5.66 -13.69 9.92
N ILE A 30 4.88 -13.51 8.88
CA ILE A 30 4.34 -14.60 8.05
C ILE A 30 5.04 -14.71 6.70
N PHE A 31 5.72 -13.66 6.26
CA PHE A 31 6.48 -13.64 5.02
C PHE A 31 7.64 -12.64 5.09
N HIS A 32 8.77 -13.03 4.48
CA HIS A 32 9.92 -12.16 4.27
C HIS A 32 10.59 -12.50 2.95
N ASP A 33 10.92 -11.47 2.18
CA ASP A 33 11.67 -11.58 0.95
C ASP A 33 12.65 -10.41 0.78
N ALA A 34 13.94 -10.74 0.70
CA ALA A 34 15.04 -9.82 0.40
C ALA A 34 15.46 -9.87 -1.08
N PHE A 35 14.74 -10.63 -1.91
CA PHE A 35 14.96 -10.80 -3.34
C PHE A 35 16.37 -11.30 -3.73
N ASP A 36 17.09 -11.94 -2.81
CA ASP A 36 18.46 -12.48 -3.00
C ASP A 36 18.44 -13.71 -3.94
N ARG A 37 17.90 -13.54 -5.14
CA ARG A 37 17.84 -14.54 -6.21
C ARG A 37 17.65 -13.88 -7.56
N ASN A 38 17.80 -14.64 -8.61
CA ASN A 38 17.38 -14.26 -9.96
C ASN A 38 15.98 -14.84 -10.24
N GLU A 39 15.20 -14.15 -11.03
CA GLU A 39 13.95 -14.70 -11.55
C GLU A 39 14.21 -15.88 -12.47
N THR A 40 13.25 -16.79 -12.57
CA THR A 40 13.29 -17.93 -13.49
C THR A 40 12.58 -17.61 -14.81
N GLY A 41 13.06 -18.17 -15.93
CA GLY A 41 12.46 -17.99 -17.24
C GLY A 41 12.68 -16.58 -17.81
N ASN A 42 11.64 -16.02 -18.41
CA ASN A 42 11.70 -14.69 -19.04
C ASN A 42 11.40 -13.51 -18.08
N GLY A 43 11.31 -13.76 -16.78
CA GLY A 43 11.02 -12.74 -15.76
C GLY A 43 9.59 -12.21 -15.74
N LEU A 44 8.66 -12.75 -16.54
CA LEU A 44 7.26 -12.32 -16.57
C LEU A 44 6.45 -12.92 -15.44
N THR A 45 6.73 -14.17 -15.08
CA THR A 45 6.04 -14.94 -14.04
C THR A 45 6.97 -15.53 -13.01
N GLY A 46 8.26 -15.44 -13.25
CA GLY A 46 9.30 -16.16 -12.48
C GLY A 46 9.91 -15.37 -11.34
N ILE A 47 9.17 -14.44 -10.70
CA ILE A 47 9.68 -13.71 -9.53
C ILE A 47 10.06 -14.70 -8.41
N GLY A 48 9.29 -15.79 -8.29
CA GLY A 48 9.54 -16.82 -7.27
C GLY A 48 9.05 -16.42 -5.89
N ASN A 49 9.31 -17.28 -4.90
CA ASN A 49 8.96 -17.09 -3.50
C ASN A 49 7.47 -16.70 -3.27
N GLY A 50 6.55 -17.26 -4.08
CA GLY A 50 5.10 -17.01 -3.95
C GLY A 50 4.60 -15.69 -4.54
N TRP A 51 5.47 -14.88 -5.14
CA TRP A 51 5.04 -13.69 -5.87
C TRP A 51 4.37 -14.05 -7.20
N GLU A 52 3.29 -13.36 -7.51
CA GLU A 52 2.55 -13.50 -8.75
C GLU A 52 2.33 -12.13 -9.41
N SER A 53 2.16 -12.13 -10.73
CA SER A 53 1.77 -10.93 -11.49
C SER A 53 0.36 -11.08 -12.04
N ALA A 54 -0.54 -10.18 -11.65
CA ALA A 54 -1.91 -10.13 -12.19
C ALA A 54 -1.98 -9.55 -13.61
N THR A 55 -0.88 -9.08 -14.14
CA THR A 55 -0.79 -8.42 -15.46
C THR A 55 0.12 -9.14 -16.44
N ALA A 56 0.87 -10.15 -16.01
CA ALA A 56 1.80 -10.90 -16.87
C ALA A 56 1.10 -11.54 -18.09
N ASP A 57 -0.08 -12.13 -17.89
CA ASP A 57 -0.84 -12.78 -18.97
C ASP A 57 -1.38 -11.80 -20.03
N ARG A 58 -1.51 -10.52 -19.68
CA ARG A 58 -2.00 -9.48 -20.61
C ARG A 58 -0.96 -9.07 -21.63
N VAL A 59 0.30 -9.07 -21.22
CA VAL A 59 1.44 -8.63 -22.01
C VAL A 59 2.63 -9.53 -21.77
N PRO A 60 2.53 -10.82 -22.17
CA PRO A 60 3.56 -11.82 -21.89
C PRO A 60 4.92 -11.50 -22.50
N GLN A 61 4.98 -10.58 -23.47
CA GLN A 61 6.21 -10.08 -24.08
C GLN A 61 6.91 -8.98 -23.28
N ILE A 62 6.27 -8.44 -22.22
CA ILE A 62 6.83 -7.34 -21.41
C ILE A 62 7.23 -7.86 -20.03
N LYS A 63 8.52 -7.74 -19.72
CA LYS A 63 9.04 -8.03 -18.38
C LYS A 63 8.57 -6.95 -17.42
N GLN A 64 7.71 -7.31 -16.45
CA GLN A 64 7.10 -6.38 -15.49
C GLN A 64 7.86 -6.28 -14.17
N ALA A 65 8.63 -7.29 -13.83
CA ALA A 65 9.54 -7.30 -12.70
C ALA A 65 10.85 -7.94 -13.09
N ASP A 66 11.95 -7.37 -12.64
CA ASP A 66 13.32 -7.81 -12.86
C ASP A 66 14.00 -7.97 -11.51
N LEU A 67 14.51 -9.17 -11.20
CA LEU A 67 15.28 -9.41 -10.01
C LEU A 67 16.77 -9.25 -10.35
N ASP A 68 17.39 -8.24 -9.79
CA ASP A 68 18.77 -7.92 -10.05
C ASP A 68 19.45 -7.41 -8.78
N GLU A 69 20.53 -8.06 -8.38
CA GLU A 69 21.34 -7.71 -7.20
C GLU A 69 20.52 -7.57 -5.89
N GLY A 70 19.57 -8.49 -5.63
CA GLY A 70 18.73 -8.43 -4.44
C GLY A 70 17.61 -7.38 -4.50
N ILE A 71 17.30 -6.87 -5.70
CA ILE A 71 16.29 -5.82 -5.89
C ILE A 71 15.22 -6.31 -6.87
N MET A 72 13.96 -6.17 -6.52
CA MET A 72 12.86 -6.28 -7.48
C MET A 72 12.63 -4.93 -8.14
N LYS A 73 13.01 -4.82 -9.41
CA LYS A 73 12.79 -3.62 -10.24
C LYS A 73 11.46 -3.76 -10.97
N ILE A 74 10.42 -3.07 -10.50
CA ILE A 74 9.11 -3.08 -11.15
C ILE A 74 9.16 -2.11 -12.32
N ALA A 75 8.82 -2.58 -13.53
CA ALA A 75 8.83 -1.77 -14.73
C ALA A 75 7.61 -0.86 -14.83
N SER A 76 7.77 0.26 -15.54
CA SER A 76 6.65 1.14 -15.91
C SER A 76 5.60 0.41 -16.72
N ALA A 77 4.34 0.79 -16.49
CA ALA A 77 3.25 0.43 -17.39
C ALA A 77 3.52 0.97 -18.80
N THR A 78 3.25 0.14 -19.80
CA THR A 78 3.28 0.55 -21.21
C THR A 78 1.86 0.75 -21.74
N LYS A 79 1.71 1.42 -22.89
CA LYS A 79 0.39 1.55 -23.54
C LYS A 79 -0.18 0.20 -23.90
N GLU A 80 0.66 -0.74 -24.33
CA GLU A 80 0.28 -2.10 -24.73
C GLU A 80 -0.28 -2.88 -23.53
N ALA A 81 0.29 -2.68 -22.34
CA ALA A 81 -0.20 -3.31 -21.11
C ALA A 81 -1.61 -2.80 -20.73
N GLY A 82 -1.93 -1.54 -21.06
CA GLY A 82 -3.21 -0.92 -20.71
C GLY A 82 -3.49 -0.89 -19.21
N HIS A 83 -2.47 -1.19 -18.37
CA HIS A 83 -2.56 -1.32 -16.92
C HIS A 83 -1.18 -1.16 -16.29
N ALA A 84 -1.12 -0.67 -15.05
CA ALA A 84 0.09 -0.69 -14.23
C ALA A 84 0.55 -2.12 -13.96
N ALA A 85 1.85 -2.36 -13.81
CA ALA A 85 2.34 -3.63 -13.31
C ALA A 85 1.71 -3.91 -11.94
N HIS A 86 1.10 -5.08 -11.80
CA HIS A 86 0.42 -5.50 -10.57
C HIS A 86 1.03 -6.81 -10.07
N ILE A 87 1.84 -6.69 -9.04
CA ILE A 87 2.56 -7.79 -8.41
C ILE A 87 1.96 -8.00 -7.02
N HIS A 88 1.71 -9.25 -6.64
CA HIS A 88 1.08 -9.55 -5.36
C HIS A 88 1.65 -10.82 -4.72
N HIS A 89 1.45 -10.91 -3.41
CA HIS A 89 1.81 -12.05 -2.56
C HIS A 89 0.69 -12.30 -1.55
N ASP A 90 0.54 -13.55 -1.10
CA ASP A 90 -0.41 -13.90 -0.04
C ASP A 90 -0.13 -13.10 1.25
N ALA A 91 -1.21 -12.65 1.88
CA ALA A 91 -1.18 -11.95 3.17
C ALA A 91 -1.98 -12.70 4.24
N GLY A 92 -3.27 -12.97 4.00
CA GLY A 92 -4.07 -13.90 4.81
C GLY A 92 -4.35 -13.43 6.24
N PHE A 93 -4.71 -12.16 6.45
CA PHE A 93 -5.01 -11.60 7.77
C PHE A 93 -6.21 -10.62 7.76
N ALA A 94 -6.83 -10.41 8.93
CA ALA A 94 -7.78 -9.33 9.15
C ALA A 94 -7.07 -8.04 9.53
N ASP A 95 -6.20 -8.10 10.55
CA ASP A 95 -5.34 -7.00 11.01
C ASP A 95 -3.87 -7.40 10.88
N GLY A 96 -3.05 -6.46 10.46
CA GLY A 96 -1.65 -6.70 10.21
C GLY A 96 -1.04 -5.57 9.38
N GLY A 97 0.09 -5.85 8.75
CA GLY A 97 0.75 -4.83 7.95
C GLY A 97 2.00 -5.31 7.27
N VAL A 98 2.67 -4.39 6.61
CA VAL A 98 3.89 -4.66 5.87
C VAL A 98 4.96 -3.63 6.21
N ILE A 99 6.22 -4.07 6.16
CA ILE A 99 7.40 -3.22 6.17
C ILE A 99 8.11 -3.44 4.84
N VAL A 100 8.37 -2.37 4.11
CA VAL A 100 8.93 -2.45 2.76
C VAL A 100 10.03 -1.42 2.60
N ARG A 101 11.18 -1.85 2.09
CA ARG A 101 12.26 -0.98 1.63
C ARG A 101 12.11 -0.74 0.14
N PHE A 102 12.05 0.52 -0.27
CA PHE A 102 11.79 0.93 -1.65
C PHE A 102 12.60 2.16 -2.06
N LYS A 103 12.64 2.40 -3.38
CA LYS A 103 13.30 3.57 -3.97
C LYS A 103 12.57 3.99 -5.24
N PHE A 104 12.40 5.31 -5.43
CA PHE A 104 12.09 5.89 -6.74
C PHE A 104 13.40 6.18 -7.47
N PRO A 105 13.74 5.47 -8.56
CA PRO A 105 15.05 5.66 -9.23
C PRO A 105 15.14 6.95 -10.04
N GLY A 106 14.02 7.58 -10.37
CA GLY A 106 13.92 8.77 -11.18
C GLY A 106 13.42 10.02 -10.44
N LEU A 107 13.53 11.19 -11.07
CA LEU A 107 12.99 12.48 -10.60
C LEU A 107 11.62 12.80 -11.18
N ASN A 108 10.97 11.86 -11.84
CA ASN A 108 9.68 12.08 -12.45
C ASN A 108 8.60 12.17 -11.35
N LYS A 109 8.00 13.35 -11.19
CA LYS A 109 6.91 13.56 -10.21
C LYS A 109 5.67 12.69 -10.46
N ALA A 110 5.53 12.11 -11.65
CA ALA A 110 4.48 11.16 -11.96
C ALA A 110 4.77 9.75 -11.45
N GLU A 111 5.99 9.49 -10.94
CA GLU A 111 6.32 8.22 -10.31
C GLU A 111 5.48 8.02 -9.07
N ASN A 112 4.84 6.86 -8.99
CA ASN A 112 4.09 6.47 -7.82
C ASN A 112 4.16 4.96 -7.59
N LEU A 113 4.07 4.60 -6.33
CA LEU A 113 3.88 3.26 -5.83
C LEU A 113 2.52 3.18 -5.15
N VAL A 114 1.64 2.35 -5.69
CA VAL A 114 0.39 1.98 -5.01
C VAL A 114 0.62 0.66 -4.30
N THR A 115 0.39 0.65 -3.00
CA THR A 115 0.58 -0.54 -2.16
C THR A 115 -0.65 -0.74 -1.28
N GLY A 116 -1.04 -1.98 -1.02
CA GLY A 116 -2.20 -2.25 -0.18
C GLY A 116 -2.73 -3.67 -0.31
N PHE A 117 -4.01 -3.84 0.04
CA PHE A 117 -4.59 -5.16 0.22
C PHE A 117 -5.77 -5.40 -0.70
N VAL A 118 -5.91 -6.67 -1.10
CA VAL A 118 -6.90 -7.16 -2.06
C VAL A 118 -7.55 -8.43 -1.54
N ASP A 119 -8.86 -8.59 -1.79
CA ASP A 119 -9.58 -9.84 -1.66
C ASP A 119 -10.47 -10.09 -2.88
N ARG A 120 -10.01 -10.91 -3.83
CA ARG A 120 -10.75 -11.22 -5.06
C ARG A 120 -11.99 -12.10 -4.84
N GLU A 121 -12.17 -12.65 -3.65
CA GLU A 121 -13.41 -13.36 -3.31
C GLU A 121 -14.56 -12.41 -3.03
N LEU A 122 -14.27 -11.15 -2.70
CA LEU A 122 -15.25 -10.11 -2.49
C LEU A 122 -15.86 -9.65 -3.82
N LYS A 123 -17.13 -10.01 -4.09
CA LYS A 123 -17.77 -9.86 -5.40
C LYS A 123 -18.43 -8.50 -5.64
N ASP A 124 -18.65 -7.71 -4.61
CA ASP A 124 -19.23 -6.35 -4.68
C ASP A 124 -18.19 -5.25 -4.85
N VAL A 125 -16.91 -5.62 -4.92
CA VAL A 125 -15.78 -4.72 -5.12
C VAL A 125 -15.01 -5.08 -6.38
N HIS A 126 -14.74 -4.10 -7.23
CA HIS A 126 -14.01 -4.29 -8.46
C HIS A 126 -12.62 -4.88 -8.20
N ALA A 127 -12.37 -6.06 -8.79
CA ALA A 127 -11.12 -6.82 -8.63
C ALA A 127 -10.69 -7.05 -7.15
N GLY A 128 -11.64 -6.91 -6.21
CA GLY A 128 -11.37 -7.10 -4.78
C GLY A 128 -10.49 -6.04 -4.11
N HIS A 129 -10.32 -4.85 -4.71
CA HIS A 129 -9.49 -3.78 -4.15
C HIS A 129 -10.07 -3.26 -2.83
N LEU A 130 -9.41 -3.53 -1.70
CA LEU A 130 -9.88 -3.14 -0.37
C LEU A 130 -9.40 -1.74 0.02
N CYS A 131 -8.10 -1.58 0.17
CA CYS A 131 -7.48 -0.35 0.66
C CYS A 131 -6.07 -0.18 0.11
N TYR A 132 -5.70 1.09 -0.17
CA TYR A 132 -4.40 1.42 -0.74
C TYR A 132 -3.78 2.66 -0.11
N ALA A 133 -2.45 2.60 0.03
CA ALA A 133 -1.59 3.75 0.10
C ALA A 133 -1.02 4.02 -1.29
N THR A 134 -1.25 5.20 -1.84
CA THR A 134 -0.61 5.67 -3.07
C THR A 134 0.45 6.67 -2.67
N LEU A 135 1.71 6.30 -2.86
CA LEU A 135 2.87 7.08 -2.50
C LEU A 135 3.49 7.68 -3.76
N SER A 136 3.70 8.97 -3.77
CA SER A 136 4.49 9.70 -4.75
C SER A 136 5.70 10.37 -4.09
N GLN A 137 6.50 11.10 -4.86
CA GLN A 137 7.59 11.89 -4.29
C GLN A 137 7.10 13.13 -3.50
N THR A 138 5.83 13.52 -3.65
CA THR A 138 5.28 14.76 -3.09
C THR A 138 4.11 14.57 -2.14
N ASP A 139 3.46 13.42 -2.18
CA ASP A 139 2.27 13.16 -1.38
C ASP A 139 2.04 11.66 -1.14
N LEU A 140 1.23 11.41 -0.13
CA LEU A 140 0.68 10.11 0.22
C LEU A 140 -0.84 10.21 0.22
N ASN A 141 -1.52 9.28 -0.45
CA ASN A 141 -2.97 9.15 -0.40
C ASN A 141 -3.35 7.79 0.21
N LEU A 142 -3.93 7.80 1.43
CA LEU A 142 -4.58 6.64 2.01
C LEU A 142 -6.03 6.58 1.52
N SER A 143 -6.48 5.43 1.03
CA SER A 143 -7.81 5.32 0.42
C SER A 143 -8.52 4.01 0.73
N ASP A 144 -9.76 4.13 1.23
CA ASP A 144 -10.73 3.05 1.28
C ASP A 144 -11.31 2.85 -0.11
N ARG A 145 -10.92 1.77 -0.75
CA ARG A 145 -11.40 1.39 -2.08
C ARG A 145 -12.66 0.53 -2.00
N LYS A 146 -12.78 -0.29 -0.93
CA LYS A 146 -13.89 -1.24 -0.73
C LYS A 146 -15.24 -0.56 -0.66
N THR A 147 -15.39 0.45 0.20
CA THR A 147 -16.63 1.22 0.34
C THR A 147 -16.61 2.52 -0.45
N GLY A 148 -15.50 2.80 -1.13
CA GLY A 148 -15.28 3.98 -1.97
C GLY A 148 -15.29 3.66 -3.46
N SER A 149 -14.27 4.15 -4.16
CA SER A 149 -14.23 4.20 -5.63
C SER A 149 -14.25 2.84 -6.34
N MET A 150 -13.95 1.73 -5.66
CA MET A 150 -13.98 0.38 -6.23
C MET A 150 -15.23 -0.42 -5.88
N ASN A 151 -16.14 0.12 -5.04
CA ASN A 151 -17.46 -0.46 -4.85
C ASN A 151 -18.22 -0.50 -6.18
N LEU A 152 -18.78 -1.65 -6.55
CA LEU A 152 -19.40 -1.85 -7.87
C LEU A 152 -20.66 -1.01 -8.05
N ALA A 153 -21.46 -0.79 -7.00
CA ALA A 153 -22.64 0.07 -7.07
C ALA A 153 -22.25 1.54 -7.33
N ILE A 154 -21.20 2.02 -6.66
CA ILE A 154 -20.65 3.36 -6.89
C ILE A 154 -20.07 3.49 -8.29
N LYS A 155 -19.30 2.50 -8.76
CA LYS A 155 -18.76 2.49 -10.13
C LYS A 155 -19.87 2.51 -11.16
N LYS A 156 -20.91 1.68 -10.98
CA LYS A 156 -22.07 1.64 -11.88
C LYS A 156 -22.78 2.99 -11.92
N LYS A 157 -23.11 3.57 -10.76
CA LYS A 157 -23.75 4.89 -10.69
C LYS A 157 -22.95 5.95 -11.43
N ARG A 158 -21.64 6.02 -11.22
CA ARG A 158 -20.77 7.00 -11.92
C ARG A 158 -20.75 6.77 -13.43
N ALA A 159 -20.73 5.51 -13.88
CA ALA A 159 -20.76 5.18 -15.30
C ALA A 159 -22.12 5.58 -15.94
N ASP A 160 -23.23 5.28 -15.26
CA ASP A 160 -24.58 5.62 -15.70
C ASP A 160 -24.76 7.15 -15.79
N ASP A 161 -24.28 7.89 -14.78
CA ASP A 161 -24.38 9.35 -14.73
C ASP A 161 -23.50 9.99 -15.84
N ALA A 162 -22.30 9.45 -16.08
CA ALA A 162 -21.43 9.90 -17.18
C ALA A 162 -22.06 9.62 -18.56
N ALA A 163 -22.64 8.43 -18.78
CA ALA A 163 -23.33 8.08 -20.02
C ALA A 163 -24.54 9.00 -20.28
N ALA A 164 -25.27 9.36 -19.22
CA ALA A 164 -26.39 10.28 -19.26
C ALA A 164 -25.97 11.77 -19.27
N LYS A 165 -24.65 12.06 -19.33
CA LYS A 165 -24.08 13.43 -19.29
C LYS A 165 -24.61 14.26 -18.12
N LYS A 166 -24.91 13.65 -17.00
CA LYS A 166 -25.34 14.34 -15.78
C LYS A 166 -24.19 15.14 -15.16
N LYS A 167 -24.54 16.19 -14.44
CA LYS A 167 -23.56 16.89 -13.59
C LYS A 167 -23.07 15.96 -12.48
N PRO A 168 -21.82 16.19 -11.98
CA PRO A 168 -21.31 15.47 -10.81
C PRO A 168 -22.31 15.49 -9.65
N ASP A 169 -22.46 14.36 -8.98
CA ASP A 169 -23.32 14.21 -7.80
C ASP A 169 -22.55 14.69 -6.55
N PRO A 170 -22.91 15.86 -5.97
CA PRO A 170 -22.14 16.43 -4.87
C PRO A 170 -22.19 15.57 -3.60
N VAL A 171 -23.25 14.76 -3.41
CA VAL A 171 -23.37 13.87 -2.26
C VAL A 171 -22.38 12.71 -2.42
N LEU A 172 -22.32 12.12 -3.61
CA LEU A 172 -21.37 11.05 -3.91
C LEU A 172 -19.92 11.55 -3.85
N ASP A 173 -19.65 12.74 -4.38
CA ASP A 173 -18.32 13.33 -4.33
C ASP A 173 -17.88 13.62 -2.88
N ALA A 174 -18.77 14.11 -2.03
CA ALA A 174 -18.50 14.32 -0.61
C ALA A 174 -18.27 12.99 0.13
N LEU A 175 -19.01 11.95 -0.21
CA LEU A 175 -18.79 10.60 0.30
C LEU A 175 -17.38 10.11 -0.09
N LEU A 176 -17.05 10.14 -1.37
CA LEU A 176 -15.76 9.66 -1.88
C LEU A 176 -14.58 10.44 -1.31
N LYS A 177 -14.75 11.74 -1.08
CA LYS A 177 -13.73 12.56 -0.42
C LYS A 177 -13.43 12.10 0.99
N LYS A 178 -14.43 11.64 1.75
CA LYS A 178 -14.25 11.07 3.10
C LYS A 178 -13.55 9.71 3.10
N LYS A 179 -13.56 9.00 1.96
CA LYS A 179 -12.94 7.68 1.79
C LYS A 179 -11.45 7.75 1.48
N SER A 180 -10.86 8.94 1.47
CA SER A 180 -9.43 9.10 1.24
C SER A 180 -8.87 10.31 2.00
N GLN A 181 -7.57 10.23 2.30
CA GLN A 181 -6.82 11.32 2.93
C GLN A 181 -5.52 11.51 2.17
N VAL A 182 -5.31 12.72 1.66
CA VAL A 182 -4.05 13.12 1.03
C VAL A 182 -3.23 13.90 2.04
N THR A 183 -1.97 13.48 2.22
CA THR A 183 -1.01 14.11 3.13
C THR A 183 0.24 14.48 2.35
N PRO A 184 0.69 15.74 2.36
CA PRO A 184 1.96 16.12 1.75
C PRO A 184 3.13 15.38 2.41
N LEU A 185 4.06 14.91 1.61
CA LEU A 185 5.33 14.36 2.06
C LEU A 185 6.42 14.72 1.06
N LYS A 186 7.67 14.40 1.40
CA LYS A 186 8.80 14.50 0.47
C LYS A 186 9.56 13.18 0.54
N ALA A 187 9.53 12.42 -0.53
CA ALA A 187 10.40 11.29 -0.76
C ALA A 187 11.41 11.69 -1.86
N ASN A 188 12.68 11.48 -1.58
CA ASN A 188 13.76 11.71 -2.54
C ASN A 188 14.08 10.40 -3.30
N GLN A 189 15.20 10.37 -4.02
CA GLN A 189 15.67 9.20 -4.76
C GLN A 189 16.55 8.25 -3.92
N GLU A 190 16.57 8.42 -2.61
CA GLU A 190 17.27 7.52 -1.71
C GLU A 190 16.40 6.29 -1.39
N TRP A 191 17.00 5.31 -0.74
CA TRP A 191 16.28 4.21 -0.18
C TRP A 191 15.46 4.66 1.05
N HIS A 192 14.19 4.32 1.05
CA HIS A 192 13.25 4.57 2.14
C HIS A 192 12.66 3.28 2.67
N VAL A 193 12.20 3.30 3.91
CA VAL A 193 11.41 2.22 4.49
C VAL A 193 10.04 2.75 4.85
N TYR A 194 9.00 2.16 4.29
CA TYR A 194 7.65 2.44 4.77
C TYR A 194 7.10 1.27 5.60
N THR A 195 6.22 1.61 6.51
CA THR A 195 5.38 0.68 7.26
C THR A 195 3.93 1.03 7.00
N LEU A 196 3.15 0.07 6.48
CA LEU A 196 1.71 0.19 6.28
C LEU A 196 1.01 -0.77 7.22
N VAL A 197 0.16 -0.23 8.10
CA VAL A 197 -0.62 -0.99 9.08
C VAL A 197 -2.10 -0.85 8.81
N THR A 198 -2.84 -1.94 8.94
CA THR A 198 -4.31 -1.92 9.03
C THR A 198 -4.74 -2.60 10.33
N GLU A 199 -5.54 -1.90 11.13
CA GLU A 199 -6.07 -2.37 12.41
C GLU A 199 -7.52 -1.89 12.56
N GLY A 200 -8.47 -2.84 12.54
CA GLY A 200 -9.90 -2.52 12.50
C GLY A 200 -10.23 -1.59 11.34
N ASP A 201 -10.81 -0.45 11.63
CA ASP A 201 -11.21 0.60 10.68
C ASP A 201 -10.10 1.64 10.40
N GLU A 202 -8.89 1.43 10.90
CA GLU A 202 -7.77 2.36 10.74
C GLU A 202 -6.70 1.83 9.80
N MET A 203 -6.17 2.72 8.97
CA MET A 203 -4.96 2.50 8.18
C MET A 203 -3.93 3.58 8.53
N ARG A 204 -2.71 3.16 8.88
CA ARG A 204 -1.58 4.02 9.22
C ARG A 204 -0.43 3.80 8.26
N PHE A 205 0.25 4.86 7.92
CA PHE A 205 1.44 4.82 7.07
C PHE A 205 2.56 5.63 7.70
N SER A 206 3.67 4.96 7.92
CA SER A 206 4.92 5.57 8.40
C SER A 206 6.00 5.48 7.33
N LEU A 207 6.85 6.51 7.24
CA LEU A 207 8.00 6.57 6.36
C LEU A 207 9.25 6.85 7.21
N ASP A 208 10.27 6.01 7.06
CA ASP A 208 11.54 6.09 7.80
C ASP A 208 11.32 6.22 9.33
N GLY A 209 10.39 5.40 9.87
CA GLY A 209 10.03 5.37 11.28
C GLY A 209 9.12 6.51 11.75
N LYS A 210 8.75 7.45 10.88
CA LYS A 210 7.88 8.58 11.23
C LYS A 210 6.46 8.36 10.70
N LEU A 211 5.44 8.45 11.56
CA LEU A 211 4.04 8.45 11.14
C LEU A 211 3.77 9.66 10.23
N ILE A 212 3.33 9.38 8.99
CA ILE A 212 2.99 10.38 7.99
C ILE A 212 1.49 10.64 7.97
N ALA A 213 0.68 9.57 8.01
CA ALA A 213 -0.77 9.69 7.99
C ALA A 213 -1.44 8.53 8.71
N SER A 214 -2.60 8.82 9.28
CA SER A 214 -3.58 7.85 9.76
C SER A 214 -4.95 8.27 9.23
N HIS A 215 -5.70 7.31 8.72
CA HIS A 215 -7.05 7.52 8.20
C HIS A 215 -7.98 6.42 8.69
N ARG A 216 -9.22 6.79 9.06
CA ARG A 216 -10.27 5.85 9.48
C ARG A 216 -11.38 5.78 8.44
N SER A 217 -11.71 4.55 8.05
CA SER A 217 -12.86 4.25 7.21
C SER A 217 -13.30 2.81 7.42
N GLU A 218 -14.62 2.58 7.43
CA GLU A 218 -15.21 1.25 7.66
C GLU A 218 -14.75 0.19 6.66
N GLY A 219 -14.30 0.60 5.47
CA GLY A 219 -13.82 -0.33 4.45
C GLY A 219 -12.47 -0.98 4.78
N TYR A 220 -11.68 -0.39 5.68
CA TYR A 220 -10.42 -0.98 6.14
C TYR A 220 -10.65 -2.21 7.03
N ALA A 221 -11.75 -2.22 7.80
CA ALA A 221 -12.20 -3.40 8.52
C ALA A 221 -12.66 -4.46 7.51
N HIS A 222 -11.87 -5.53 7.39
CA HIS A 222 -12.16 -6.64 6.51
C HIS A 222 -11.56 -7.92 7.09
N ASP A 223 -12.36 -8.99 7.15
CA ASP A 223 -12.02 -10.22 7.86
C ASP A 223 -10.83 -10.97 7.24
N MET A 224 -10.60 -10.78 5.93
CA MET A 224 -9.54 -11.47 5.22
C MET A 224 -8.92 -10.59 4.13
N LYS A 225 -7.80 -9.96 4.40
CA LYS A 225 -6.93 -9.33 3.41
C LYS A 225 -6.05 -10.43 2.80
N ARG A 226 -6.51 -11.03 1.68
CA ARG A 226 -5.89 -12.24 1.11
C ARG A 226 -4.55 -11.95 0.49
N TRP A 227 -4.42 -10.83 -0.21
CA TRP A 227 -3.19 -10.47 -0.90
C TRP A 227 -2.71 -9.09 -0.51
N PHE A 228 -1.41 -9.00 -0.32
CA PHE A 228 -0.66 -7.75 -0.37
C PHE A 228 -0.22 -7.49 -1.80
N SER A 229 -0.27 -6.24 -2.28
CA SER A 229 0.06 -5.94 -3.66
C SER A 229 0.81 -4.63 -3.85
N PHE A 230 1.60 -4.62 -4.92
CA PHE A 230 2.21 -3.44 -5.54
C PHE A 230 1.57 -3.17 -6.89
N LEU A 231 1.23 -1.90 -7.16
CA LEU A 231 0.93 -1.41 -8.50
C LEU A 231 1.85 -0.22 -8.77
N ALA A 232 2.58 -0.27 -9.87
CA ALA A 232 3.48 0.81 -10.27
C ALA A 232 3.12 1.30 -11.68
N ASN A 233 2.94 2.62 -11.82
CA ASN A 233 2.77 3.25 -13.14
C ASN A 233 4.11 3.69 -13.74
N SER A 234 5.16 3.68 -12.94
CA SER A 234 6.53 3.98 -13.29
C SER A 234 7.49 2.97 -12.68
N THR A 235 8.76 3.07 -12.96
CA THR A 235 9.77 2.19 -12.36
C THR A 235 9.90 2.47 -10.87
N VAL A 236 9.77 1.41 -10.07
CA VAL A 236 9.99 1.42 -8.62
C VAL A 236 10.88 0.25 -8.26
N TRP A 237 11.83 0.47 -7.37
CA TRP A 237 12.71 -0.57 -6.85
C TRP A 237 12.27 -0.97 -5.45
N ILE A 238 12.15 -2.26 -5.23
CA ILE A 238 11.78 -2.88 -3.95
C ILE A 238 12.91 -3.83 -3.54
N ASP A 239 13.40 -3.68 -2.32
CA ASP A 239 14.52 -4.49 -1.82
C ASP A 239 14.06 -5.49 -0.75
N ASP A 240 13.39 -5.05 0.30
CA ASP A 240 13.02 -5.89 1.45
C ASP A 240 11.52 -5.76 1.72
N VAL A 241 10.83 -6.91 1.80
CA VAL A 241 9.39 -6.97 2.12
C VAL A 241 9.16 -7.91 3.28
N LYS A 242 8.52 -7.41 4.33
CA LYS A 242 8.07 -8.20 5.47
C LYS A 242 6.57 -8.05 5.64
N ILE A 243 5.84 -9.17 5.75
CA ILE A 243 4.40 -9.18 6.02
C ILE A 243 4.17 -9.74 7.43
N TYR A 244 3.42 -9.00 8.22
CA TYR A 244 3.07 -9.35 9.60
C TYR A 244 1.57 -9.51 9.74
N LYS A 245 1.15 -10.60 10.38
CA LYS A 245 -0.21 -10.86 10.81
C LYS A 245 -0.35 -10.54 12.29
N VAL A 246 -1.35 -9.74 12.67
CA VAL A 246 -1.73 -9.47 14.07
C VAL A 246 -2.95 -10.29 14.44
N ARG A 247 -3.96 -10.35 13.55
CA ARG A 247 -5.19 -11.10 13.74
C ARG A 247 -5.67 -11.77 12.44
#